data_cf1ab14440f5247879beb40341cee64e
#
_entry.id   cf1ab14440f5247879beb40341cee64e
#
_cell.length_a   1.000
_cell.length_b   1.000
_cell.length_c   1.000
_cell.angle_alpha   90.00
_cell.angle_beta   90.00
_cell.angle_gamma   90.00
#
_symmetry.space_group_name_H-M   'P 1'
#
loop_
_entity.id
_entity.type
_entity.pdbx_description
1 polymer ?
#
loop_
_entity_poly.entity_id
_entity_poly.type
_entity_poly.pdbx_seq_one_letter_code
_entity_poly.pdbx_strand_id
1 'polypeptide(L)'
;ERAALAELRVSPGASVELTAQAYQNHLSLLAQNSCFTWTTEGGVGTVDENGVFTAAGHAAYGSLTVRAGETTRTIPVYVTSDPLVLLDGFEGEQTVLTQNTDKSFVRFGSASARWDYRAENVPENAEELLLSVERTYAVPSGYDRVTLWVYGDGQRETLALTTDAGETNAAVIDFTGWQQLTFTLPDKAASITGFALRL
;
A
#
# COMPACT_ATOMS: atom_id res chain seq x y z
N GLU A 1 -16.32 -13.05 -11.61
CA GLU A 1 -14.95 -13.35 -11.12
C GLU A 1 -14.76 -12.62 -9.81
N ARG A 2 -14.52 -13.31 -8.68
CA ARG A 2 -14.23 -12.63 -7.42
C ARG A 2 -12.83 -12.06 -7.51
N ALA A 3 -12.69 -10.75 -7.27
CA ALA A 3 -11.39 -10.12 -7.16
C ALA A 3 -10.56 -10.84 -6.08
N ALA A 4 -9.33 -11.16 -6.41
CA ALA A 4 -8.43 -11.79 -5.44
C ALA A 4 -8.09 -10.78 -4.33
N LEU A 5 -8.11 -11.23 -3.07
CA LEU A 5 -7.74 -10.43 -1.92
C LEU A 5 -6.33 -9.86 -2.11
N ALA A 6 -6.19 -8.54 -2.08
CA ALA A 6 -4.90 -7.87 -2.27
C ALA A 6 -4.16 -7.70 -0.94
N GLU A 7 -4.87 -7.50 0.15
CA GLU A 7 -4.38 -7.37 1.51
C GLU A 7 -5.44 -7.84 2.51
N LEU A 8 -5.04 -8.15 3.73
CA LEU A 8 -5.94 -8.49 4.83
C LEU A 8 -5.80 -7.45 5.95
N ARG A 9 -6.91 -6.81 6.31
CA ARG A 9 -7.00 -5.86 7.43
C ARG A 9 -8.00 -6.37 8.44
N VAL A 10 -7.59 -6.54 9.67
CA VAL A 10 -8.39 -7.11 10.74
C VAL A 10 -8.10 -6.45 12.08
N SER A 11 -9.08 -6.43 12.97
CA SER A 11 -8.89 -6.00 14.34
C SER A 11 -8.11 -7.05 15.15
N PRO A 12 -7.33 -6.64 16.17
CA PRO A 12 -6.68 -7.57 17.09
C PRO A 12 -7.66 -8.60 17.65
N GLY A 13 -7.27 -9.87 17.60
CA GLY A 13 -8.10 -11.01 18.07
C GLY A 13 -9.27 -11.38 17.17
N ALA A 14 -9.51 -10.71 16.06
CA ALA A 14 -10.57 -11.05 15.13
C ALA A 14 -10.25 -12.34 14.36
N SER A 15 -11.29 -13.09 13.98
CA SER A 15 -11.16 -14.26 13.10
C SER A 15 -11.86 -14.01 11.77
N VAL A 16 -11.22 -14.45 10.68
CA VAL A 16 -11.71 -14.32 9.31
C VAL A 16 -11.54 -15.64 8.58
N GLU A 17 -12.61 -16.12 7.96
CA GLU A 17 -12.56 -17.28 7.08
C GLU A 17 -11.95 -16.88 5.73
N LEU A 18 -10.86 -17.54 5.36
CA LEU A 18 -10.16 -17.34 4.10
C LEU A 18 -10.58 -18.43 3.12
N THR A 19 -10.71 -18.05 1.87
CA THR A 19 -10.93 -19.00 0.77
C THR A 19 -9.82 -18.85 -0.26
N ALA A 20 -9.23 -19.98 -0.66
CA ALA A 20 -8.29 -20.03 -1.77
C ALA A 20 -8.90 -20.84 -2.91
N GLN A 21 -8.61 -20.44 -4.14
CA GLN A 21 -9.05 -21.14 -5.33
C GLN A 21 -7.84 -21.35 -6.25
N ALA A 22 -7.63 -22.60 -6.64
CA ALA A 22 -6.60 -22.95 -7.60
C ALA A 22 -7.17 -22.93 -9.02
N TYR A 23 -6.31 -22.57 -9.97
CA TYR A 23 -6.63 -22.56 -11.39
C TYR A 23 -5.56 -23.34 -12.17
N GLN A 24 -5.99 -24.08 -13.19
CA GLN A 24 -5.11 -24.68 -14.16
C GLN A 24 -5.63 -24.34 -15.56
N ASN A 25 -4.78 -23.73 -16.39
CA ASN A 25 -5.14 -23.29 -17.76
C ASN A 25 -6.44 -22.48 -17.80
N HIS A 26 -6.62 -21.55 -16.85
CA HIS A 26 -7.82 -20.71 -16.68
C HIS A 26 -9.08 -21.46 -16.22
N LEU A 27 -9.00 -22.75 -15.96
CA LEU A 27 -10.09 -23.52 -15.37
C LEU A 27 -9.98 -23.53 -13.85
N SER A 28 -11.07 -23.21 -13.17
CA SER A 28 -11.17 -23.31 -11.73
C SER A 28 -11.14 -24.77 -11.29
N LEU A 29 -10.26 -25.10 -10.36
CA LEU A 29 -10.19 -26.41 -9.75
C LEU A 29 -11.03 -26.46 -8.48
N LEU A 30 -11.80 -27.53 -8.30
CA LEU A 30 -12.46 -27.83 -7.04
C LEU A 30 -11.41 -28.35 -6.06
N ALA A 31 -10.94 -27.49 -5.16
CA ALA A 31 -9.99 -27.82 -4.12
C ALA A 31 -10.58 -27.53 -2.74
N GLN A 32 -10.41 -28.45 -1.82
CA GLN A 32 -10.78 -28.26 -0.40
C GLN A 32 -9.70 -27.41 0.29
N ASN A 33 -10.03 -26.73 1.38
CA ASN A 33 -9.07 -25.93 2.15
C ASN A 33 -7.86 -26.75 2.62
N SER A 34 -8.01 -28.02 2.88
CA SER A 34 -6.93 -28.97 3.21
C SER A 34 -5.88 -29.16 2.08
N CYS A 35 -6.19 -28.76 0.85
CA CYS A 35 -5.23 -28.77 -0.27
C CYS A 35 -4.28 -27.59 -0.25
N PHE A 36 -4.52 -26.61 0.61
CA PHE A 36 -3.72 -25.41 0.74
C PHE A 36 -2.92 -25.43 2.05
N THR A 37 -1.68 -24.98 1.96
CA THR A 37 -0.83 -24.72 3.14
C THR A 37 -0.78 -23.22 3.37
N TRP A 38 -1.10 -22.82 4.59
CA TRP A 38 -1.12 -21.44 5.03
C TRP A 38 0.03 -21.16 5.99
N THR A 39 0.74 -20.06 5.78
CA THR A 39 1.79 -19.59 6.69
C THR A 39 1.66 -18.10 6.92
N THR A 40 2.01 -17.65 8.12
CA THR A 40 2.01 -16.24 8.50
C THR A 40 3.39 -15.83 8.98
N GLU A 41 3.77 -14.57 8.70
CA GLU A 41 5.00 -13.96 9.17
C GLU A 41 4.70 -12.61 9.82
N GLY A 42 5.64 -12.09 10.63
CA GLY A 42 5.49 -10.80 11.31
C GLY A 42 4.58 -10.83 12.55
N GLY A 43 4.28 -12.02 13.09
CA GLY A 43 3.47 -12.14 14.31
C GLY A 43 2.01 -11.70 14.18
N VAL A 44 1.48 -11.68 12.96
CA VAL A 44 0.13 -11.19 12.66
C VAL A 44 -1.01 -12.12 13.12
N GLY A 45 -0.69 -13.36 13.46
CA GLY A 45 -1.67 -14.37 13.86
C GLY A 45 -1.39 -15.72 13.24
N THR A 46 -2.40 -16.60 13.22
CA THR A 46 -2.30 -17.97 12.73
C THR A 46 -3.47 -18.30 11.80
N VAL A 47 -3.29 -19.28 10.91
CA VAL A 47 -4.36 -19.87 10.11
C VAL A 47 -4.48 -21.35 10.46
N ASP A 48 -5.70 -21.82 10.69
CA ASP A 48 -5.97 -23.23 10.95
C ASP A 48 -6.10 -24.04 9.64
N GLU A 49 -6.27 -25.36 9.77
CA GLU A 49 -6.44 -26.29 8.65
C GLU A 49 -7.71 -26.05 7.81
N ASN A 50 -8.70 -25.35 8.38
CA ASN A 50 -9.92 -24.98 7.70
C ASN A 50 -9.82 -23.65 6.97
N GLY A 51 -8.67 -22.95 7.05
CA GLY A 51 -8.46 -21.65 6.45
C GLY A 51 -8.99 -20.49 7.28
N VAL A 52 -9.25 -20.69 8.58
CA VAL A 52 -9.65 -19.61 9.48
C VAL A 52 -8.40 -18.91 10.01
N PHE A 53 -8.21 -17.65 9.59
CA PHE A 53 -7.19 -16.79 10.13
C PHE A 53 -7.67 -16.19 11.45
N THR A 54 -6.86 -16.33 12.50
CA THR A 54 -7.06 -15.66 13.79
C THR A 54 -5.95 -14.64 14.00
N ALA A 55 -6.31 -13.37 14.06
CA ALA A 55 -5.38 -12.27 14.24
C ALA A 55 -4.73 -12.29 15.63
N ALA A 56 -3.49 -11.80 15.71
CA ALA A 56 -2.83 -11.55 16.99
C ALA A 56 -3.68 -10.63 17.88
N GLY A 57 -3.56 -10.75 19.20
CA GLY A 57 -4.28 -9.93 20.18
C GLY A 57 -3.73 -8.49 20.31
N HIS A 58 -2.82 -8.09 19.46
CA HIS A 58 -2.16 -6.77 19.45
C HIS A 58 -1.94 -6.32 18.01
N ALA A 59 -1.67 -5.02 17.83
CA ALA A 59 -1.35 -4.48 16.51
C ALA A 59 -0.08 -5.12 15.96
N ALA A 60 -0.13 -5.60 14.72
CA ALA A 60 0.97 -6.26 14.03
C ALA A 60 0.90 -6.01 12.53
N TYR A 61 2.06 -6.08 11.87
CA TYR A 61 2.18 -6.03 10.41
C TYR A 61 3.04 -7.20 9.94
N GLY A 62 2.62 -7.84 8.88
CA GLY A 62 3.34 -8.97 8.30
C GLY A 62 2.69 -9.49 7.03
N SER A 63 2.78 -10.78 6.81
CA SER A 63 2.25 -11.40 5.60
C SER A 63 1.50 -12.70 5.89
N LEU A 64 0.64 -13.04 4.96
CA LEU A 64 -0.05 -14.32 4.85
C LEU A 64 0.31 -14.93 3.51
N THR A 65 0.83 -16.14 3.53
CA THR A 65 1.17 -16.90 2.32
C THR A 65 0.29 -18.14 2.22
N VAL A 66 -0.34 -18.33 1.07
CA VAL A 66 -1.03 -19.57 0.71
C VAL A 66 -0.23 -20.31 -0.36
N ARG A 67 -0.09 -21.62 -0.20
CA ARG A 67 0.61 -22.51 -1.12
C ARG A 67 -0.29 -23.65 -1.58
N ALA A 68 -0.24 -23.92 -2.89
CA ALA A 68 -0.87 -25.09 -3.53
C ALA A 68 0.16 -25.76 -4.46
N GLY A 69 0.70 -26.90 -4.06
CA GLY A 69 1.82 -27.53 -4.76
C GLY A 69 3.04 -26.62 -4.79
N GLU A 70 3.49 -26.23 -5.98
CA GLU A 70 4.64 -25.32 -6.17
C GLU A 70 4.23 -23.85 -6.28
N THR A 71 2.93 -23.57 -6.40
CA THR A 71 2.41 -22.20 -6.55
C THR A 71 2.20 -21.57 -5.18
N THR A 72 2.68 -20.34 -4.99
CA THR A 72 2.49 -19.57 -3.78
C THR A 72 1.89 -18.19 -4.10
N ARG A 73 1.11 -17.67 -3.17
CA ARG A 73 0.65 -16.30 -3.18
C ARG A 73 0.79 -15.70 -1.79
N THR A 74 1.41 -14.54 -1.71
CA THR A 74 1.60 -13.79 -0.46
C THR A 74 0.82 -12.49 -0.53
N ILE A 75 0.13 -12.14 0.55
CA ILE A 75 -0.54 -10.86 0.74
C ILE A 75 -0.09 -10.22 2.05
N PRO A 76 -0.03 -8.88 2.14
CA PRO A 76 0.23 -8.18 3.39
C PRO A 76 -0.96 -8.32 4.35
N VAL A 77 -0.64 -8.38 5.64
CA VAL A 77 -1.63 -8.46 6.74
C VAL A 77 -1.38 -7.30 7.70
N TYR A 78 -2.44 -6.57 8.01
CA TYR A 78 -2.46 -5.49 8.99
C TYR A 78 -3.43 -5.86 10.10
N VAL A 79 -2.91 -6.08 11.30
CA VAL A 79 -3.70 -6.23 12.53
C VAL A 79 -3.72 -4.87 13.21
N THR A 80 -4.86 -4.20 13.17
CA THR A 80 -5.00 -2.85 13.72
C THR A 80 -6.41 -2.60 14.22
N SER A 81 -6.53 -1.90 15.33
CA SER A 81 -7.80 -1.40 15.84
C SER A 81 -8.16 -0.03 15.28
N ASP A 82 -7.20 0.63 14.62
CA ASP A 82 -7.45 1.93 14.03
C ASP A 82 -8.26 1.77 12.74
N PRO A 83 -9.39 2.44 12.60
CA PRO A 83 -10.12 2.45 11.34
C PRO A 83 -9.23 3.10 10.27
N LEU A 84 -9.08 2.43 9.13
CA LEU A 84 -8.34 2.96 7.99
C LEU A 84 -9.35 3.42 6.94
N VAL A 85 -9.17 4.64 6.45
CA VAL A 85 -9.96 5.19 5.36
C VAL A 85 -9.08 5.26 4.12
N LEU A 86 -9.50 4.58 3.06
CA LEU A 86 -8.84 4.70 1.75
C LEU A 86 -9.14 6.08 1.18
N LEU A 87 -8.14 6.90 0.98
CA LEU A 87 -8.26 8.20 0.33
C LEU A 87 -8.20 8.08 -1.18
N ASP A 88 -7.27 7.28 -1.71
CA ASP A 88 -7.12 7.04 -3.14
C ASP A 88 -6.49 5.67 -3.41
N GLY A 89 -7.03 4.94 -4.36
CA GLY A 89 -6.46 3.70 -4.87
C GLY A 89 -5.56 3.90 -6.09
N PHE A 90 -5.52 5.10 -6.65
CA PHE A 90 -4.82 5.45 -7.91
C PHE A 90 -5.24 4.60 -9.11
N GLU A 91 -6.47 4.07 -9.09
CA GLU A 91 -7.01 3.19 -10.13
C GLU A 91 -7.55 3.96 -11.36
N GLY A 92 -7.93 5.22 -11.18
CA GLY A 92 -8.52 6.06 -12.21
C GLY A 92 -7.49 6.80 -13.06
N GLU A 93 -7.99 7.52 -14.06
CA GLU A 93 -7.17 8.44 -14.85
C GLU A 93 -6.52 9.51 -13.95
N GLN A 94 -5.27 9.78 -14.20
CA GLN A 94 -4.49 10.76 -13.49
C GLN A 94 -4.31 11.99 -14.37
N THR A 95 -4.50 13.20 -13.82
CA THR A 95 -4.38 14.45 -14.58
C THR A 95 -2.95 14.96 -14.70
N VAL A 96 -2.13 14.72 -13.67
CA VAL A 96 -0.73 15.16 -13.59
C VAL A 96 0.23 13.99 -13.48
N LEU A 97 -0.21 12.93 -12.78
CA LEU A 97 0.50 11.65 -12.73
C LEU A 97 0.06 10.78 -13.92
N THR A 98 0.89 9.86 -14.33
CA THR A 98 0.57 8.89 -15.38
C THR A 98 0.02 7.60 -14.77
N GLN A 99 -1.10 7.10 -15.28
CA GLN A 99 -1.59 5.78 -14.88
C GLN A 99 -0.62 4.71 -15.37
N ASN A 100 -0.20 3.82 -14.47
CA ASN A 100 0.67 2.69 -14.78
C ASN A 100 -0.06 1.37 -14.51
N THR A 101 -0.21 0.55 -15.54
CA THR A 101 -0.87 -0.77 -15.48
C THR A 101 0.10 -1.94 -15.58
N ASP A 102 1.41 -1.66 -15.67
CA ASP A 102 2.42 -2.71 -15.64
C ASP A 102 2.42 -3.40 -14.28
N LYS A 103 2.16 -4.71 -14.28
CA LYS A 103 2.03 -5.53 -13.07
C LYS A 103 3.27 -5.54 -12.19
N SER A 104 4.43 -5.24 -12.73
CA SER A 104 5.68 -5.10 -11.97
C SER A 104 5.65 -3.88 -11.03
N PHE A 105 4.84 -2.87 -11.36
CA PHE A 105 4.72 -1.60 -10.65
C PHE A 105 3.32 -1.36 -10.09
N VAL A 106 2.48 -2.38 -9.99
CA VAL A 106 1.16 -2.32 -9.35
C VAL A 106 1.20 -3.13 -8.08
N ARG A 107 1.05 -2.45 -6.92
CA ARG A 107 1.06 -3.10 -5.61
C ARG A 107 -0.27 -3.75 -5.30
N PHE A 108 -1.37 -3.04 -5.55
CA PHE A 108 -2.75 -3.44 -5.29
C PHE A 108 -3.62 -3.06 -6.48
N GLY A 109 -4.73 -3.77 -6.67
CA GLY A 109 -5.68 -3.43 -7.72
C GLY A 109 -5.19 -3.67 -9.13
N SER A 110 -5.53 -2.77 -10.04
CA SER A 110 -5.27 -2.86 -11.49
C SER A 110 -4.24 -1.86 -12.00
N ALA A 111 -4.03 -0.77 -11.27
CA ALA A 111 -3.14 0.32 -11.66
C ALA A 111 -2.41 0.94 -10.45
N SER A 112 -1.43 1.75 -10.74
CA SER A 112 -0.75 2.67 -9.84
C SER A 112 -0.59 4.04 -10.51
N ALA A 113 -0.30 5.07 -9.72
CA ALA A 113 0.10 6.37 -10.25
C ALA A 113 1.62 6.41 -10.41
N ARG A 114 2.09 6.88 -11.53
CA ARG A 114 3.49 7.08 -11.84
C ARG A 114 3.79 8.58 -11.95
N TRP A 115 4.81 9.03 -11.28
CA TRP A 115 5.33 10.37 -11.40
C TRP A 115 6.55 10.36 -12.31
N ASP A 116 6.39 10.88 -13.54
CA ASP A 116 7.49 11.08 -14.46
C ASP A 116 8.09 12.45 -14.21
N TYR A 117 9.29 12.51 -13.67
CA TYR A 117 10.01 13.74 -13.43
C TYR A 117 11.39 13.73 -14.11
N ARG A 118 11.83 14.90 -14.53
CA ARG A 118 13.16 15.10 -15.14
C ARG A 118 13.83 16.30 -14.53
N ALA A 119 15.09 16.16 -14.27
CA ALA A 119 15.96 17.25 -13.84
C ALA A 119 16.41 18.17 -15.02
N GLU A 120 15.66 18.18 -16.14
CA GLU A 120 15.95 18.99 -17.31
C GLU A 120 15.69 20.46 -16.98
N ASN A 121 16.48 21.30 -16.68
CA ASN A 121 16.34 22.71 -16.32
C ASN A 121 16.52 23.03 -14.83
N VAL A 122 17.26 22.19 -14.11
CA VAL A 122 17.76 22.61 -12.80
C VAL A 122 18.73 23.77 -13.04
N PRO A 123 18.50 24.97 -12.46
CA PRO A 123 19.51 26.05 -12.52
C PRO A 123 20.81 25.52 -11.95
N GLU A 124 21.95 25.85 -12.60
CA GLU A 124 23.30 25.42 -12.17
C GLU A 124 23.62 25.72 -10.68
N ASN A 125 22.84 26.60 -10.05
CA ASN A 125 23.01 27.00 -8.65
C ASN A 125 21.81 26.60 -7.76
N ALA A 126 20.90 25.71 -8.21
CA ALA A 126 19.82 25.23 -7.38
C ALA A 126 20.38 24.21 -6.38
N GLU A 127 20.21 24.49 -5.09
CA GLU A 127 20.57 23.54 -4.01
C GLU A 127 19.59 22.39 -3.93
N GLU A 128 18.36 22.57 -4.45
CA GLU A 128 17.26 21.59 -4.40
C GLU A 128 16.25 21.89 -5.53
N LEU A 129 15.78 20.85 -6.20
CA LEU A 129 14.66 20.96 -7.14
C LEU A 129 13.38 20.47 -6.47
N LEU A 130 12.43 21.38 -6.28
CA LEU A 130 11.11 21.07 -5.75
C LEU A 130 10.12 20.84 -6.91
N LEU A 131 9.55 19.66 -6.97
CA LEU A 131 8.45 19.30 -7.86
C LEU A 131 7.18 19.12 -7.03
N SER A 132 6.05 19.58 -7.54
CA SER A 132 4.77 19.45 -6.85
C SER A 132 3.67 18.93 -7.76
N VAL A 133 2.77 18.14 -7.19
CA VAL A 133 1.55 17.66 -7.82
C VAL A 133 0.38 18.05 -6.92
N GLU A 134 -0.55 18.83 -7.47
CA GLU A 134 -1.76 19.21 -6.75
C GLU A 134 -2.79 18.07 -6.78
N ARG A 135 -3.28 17.69 -5.61
CA ARG A 135 -4.28 16.66 -5.45
C ARG A 135 -4.96 16.78 -4.09
N THR A 136 -6.26 17.00 -4.08
CA THR A 136 -6.97 17.31 -2.84
C THR A 136 -7.74 16.11 -2.31
N TYR A 137 -7.49 15.80 -1.01
CA TYR A 137 -8.23 14.81 -0.25
C TYR A 137 -8.66 15.42 1.07
N ALA A 138 -9.94 15.28 1.43
CA ALA A 138 -10.39 15.64 2.76
C ALA A 138 -9.80 14.68 3.80
N VAL A 139 -9.27 15.23 4.89
CA VAL A 139 -8.81 14.44 6.05
C VAL A 139 -10.01 14.20 6.97
N PRO A 140 -10.43 12.95 7.19
CA PRO A 140 -11.50 12.68 8.14
C PRO A 140 -11.10 13.09 9.56
N SER A 141 -12.07 13.53 10.35
CA SER A 141 -11.81 13.94 11.73
C SER A 141 -11.22 12.81 12.58
N GLY A 142 -10.22 13.12 13.37
CA GLY A 142 -9.56 12.17 14.28
C GLY A 142 -8.37 11.43 13.69
N TYR A 143 -7.99 11.71 12.44
CA TYR A 143 -6.80 11.15 11.83
C TYR A 143 -5.64 12.14 11.89
N ASP A 144 -4.48 11.65 12.30
CA ASP A 144 -3.23 12.43 12.45
C ASP A 144 -2.11 11.92 11.52
N ARG A 145 -2.39 10.85 10.76
CA ARG A 145 -1.39 10.20 9.89
C ARG A 145 -1.98 9.73 8.59
N VAL A 146 -1.13 9.72 7.57
CA VAL A 146 -1.39 9.14 6.25
C VAL A 146 -0.31 8.15 5.92
N THR A 147 -0.68 7.01 5.37
CA THR A 147 0.26 6.04 4.82
C THR A 147 0.12 5.97 3.31
N LEU A 148 1.24 5.90 2.62
CA LEU A 148 1.32 5.80 1.17
C LEU A 148 2.29 4.68 0.80
N TRP A 149 1.89 3.81 -0.12
CA TRP A 149 2.79 2.87 -0.75
C TRP A 149 3.53 3.56 -1.89
N VAL A 150 4.85 3.54 -1.84
CA VAL A 150 5.73 4.17 -2.82
C VAL A 150 6.65 3.11 -3.41
N TYR A 151 6.80 3.11 -4.74
CA TYR A 151 7.83 2.33 -5.43
C TYR A 151 9.04 3.25 -5.64
N GLY A 152 10.12 2.98 -4.92
CA GLY A 152 11.37 3.73 -5.03
C GLY A 152 12.29 3.13 -6.08
N ASP A 153 13.15 3.96 -6.63
CA ASP A 153 14.24 3.62 -7.54
C ASP A 153 15.64 3.75 -6.90
N GLY A 154 15.69 4.18 -5.63
CA GLY A 154 16.90 4.30 -4.85
C GLY A 154 17.71 5.57 -5.09
N GLN A 155 17.14 6.56 -5.77
CA GLN A 155 17.87 7.82 -6.11
C GLN A 155 17.94 8.83 -4.95
N ARG A 156 17.26 8.55 -3.82
CA ARG A 156 17.28 9.33 -2.57
C ARG A 156 16.49 10.65 -2.62
N GLU A 157 15.48 10.71 -3.45
CA GLU A 157 14.52 11.80 -3.44
C GLU A 157 13.80 11.88 -2.08
N THR A 158 13.32 13.06 -1.75
CA THR A 158 12.57 13.30 -0.53
C THR A 158 11.11 13.63 -0.85
N LEU A 159 10.18 12.82 -0.35
CA LEU A 159 8.75 13.00 -0.54
C LEU A 159 8.10 13.57 0.72
N ALA A 160 7.24 14.57 0.56
CA ALA A 160 6.33 15.06 1.59
C ALA A 160 4.92 15.21 1.03
N LEU A 161 3.91 15.27 1.89
CA LEU A 161 2.56 15.67 1.52
C LEU A 161 2.37 17.14 1.85
N THR A 162 1.73 17.87 0.95
CA THR A 162 1.27 19.23 1.22
C THR A 162 -0.14 19.21 1.77
N THR A 163 -0.44 20.07 2.73
CA THR A 163 -1.77 20.19 3.35
C THR A 163 -2.18 21.65 3.41
N ASP A 164 -3.42 21.93 3.73
CA ASP A 164 -3.94 23.28 4.00
C ASP A 164 -3.32 23.91 5.28
N ALA A 165 -2.63 23.13 6.11
CA ALA A 165 -1.95 23.60 7.32
C ALA A 165 -0.40 23.57 7.22
N GLY A 166 0.16 23.24 6.05
CA GLY A 166 1.60 23.12 5.83
C GLY A 166 2.02 21.76 5.27
N GLU A 167 3.31 21.46 5.27
CA GLU A 167 3.82 20.15 4.84
C GLU A 167 3.92 19.16 6.00
N THR A 168 3.81 17.88 5.66
CA THR A 168 4.12 16.79 6.59
C THR A 168 5.61 16.66 6.85
N ASN A 169 6.02 15.74 7.73
CA ASN A 169 7.39 15.25 7.72
C ASN A 169 7.74 14.69 6.34
N ALA A 170 9.00 14.89 5.94
CA ALA A 170 9.52 14.34 4.70
C ALA A 170 10.04 12.90 4.91
N ALA A 171 9.90 12.07 3.89
CA ALA A 171 10.43 10.70 3.85
C ALA A 171 11.43 10.57 2.70
N VAL A 172 12.61 10.01 2.97
CA VAL A 172 13.63 9.76 1.96
C VAL A 172 13.31 8.46 1.22
N ILE A 173 13.35 8.48 -0.11
CA ILE A 173 13.16 7.33 -0.99
C ILE A 173 14.54 6.77 -1.35
N ASP A 174 15.20 6.11 -0.41
CA ASP A 174 16.53 5.50 -0.59
C ASP A 174 16.48 3.98 -0.81
N PHE A 175 15.30 3.46 -1.11
CA PHE A 175 15.01 2.05 -1.32
C PHE A 175 14.62 1.77 -2.78
N THR A 176 14.73 0.52 -3.19
CA THR A 176 14.24 0.02 -4.48
C THR A 176 13.05 -0.90 -4.25
N GLY A 177 11.98 -0.71 -5.02
CA GLY A 177 10.74 -1.49 -4.90
C GLY A 177 9.71 -0.84 -3.98
N TRP A 178 8.67 -1.60 -3.61
CA TRP A 178 7.55 -1.09 -2.83
C TRP A 178 7.86 -0.98 -1.34
N GLN A 179 7.65 0.20 -0.77
CA GLN A 179 7.69 0.44 0.68
C GLN A 179 6.51 1.32 1.10
N GLN A 180 5.99 1.06 2.30
CA GLN A 180 4.98 1.91 2.91
C GLN A 180 5.66 3.04 3.68
N LEU A 181 5.35 4.27 3.31
CA LEU A 181 5.78 5.47 4.01
C LEU A 181 4.65 5.99 4.89
N THR A 182 4.99 6.59 6.02
CA THR A 182 4.04 7.19 6.97
C THR A 182 4.35 8.67 7.13
N PHE A 183 3.33 9.49 6.96
CA PHE A 183 3.39 10.94 7.08
C PHE A 183 2.52 11.38 8.24
N THR A 184 3.07 12.20 9.13
CA THR A 184 2.33 12.83 10.21
C THR A 184 1.73 14.13 9.71
N LEU A 185 0.42 14.28 9.84
CA LEU A 185 -0.28 15.49 9.42
C LEU A 185 0.02 16.64 10.39
N PRO A 186 0.19 17.87 9.88
CA PRO A 186 0.25 19.05 10.73
C PRO A 186 -1.02 19.20 11.58
N ASP A 187 -0.90 19.81 12.74
CA ASP A 187 -2.06 20.12 13.59
C ASP A 187 -3.11 20.90 12.80
N LYS A 188 -4.37 20.46 12.91
CA LYS A 188 -5.54 21.06 12.25
C LYS A 188 -5.58 20.93 10.73
N ALA A 189 -4.74 20.10 10.11
CA ALA A 189 -4.88 19.81 8.70
C ALA A 189 -6.26 19.20 8.41
N ALA A 190 -7.07 19.88 7.61
CA ALA A 190 -8.38 19.43 7.18
C ALA A 190 -8.34 18.80 5.78
N SER A 191 -7.29 19.07 5.01
CA SER A 191 -7.11 18.49 3.68
C SER A 191 -5.63 18.30 3.34
N ILE A 192 -5.35 17.20 2.63
CA ILE A 192 -4.12 17.05 1.86
C ILE A 192 -4.34 17.76 0.55
N THR A 193 -3.41 18.59 0.12
CA THR A 193 -3.51 19.40 -1.12
C THR A 193 -2.59 18.92 -2.22
N GLY A 194 -1.68 18.00 -1.92
CA GLY A 194 -0.80 17.43 -2.94
C GLY A 194 0.41 16.69 -2.40
N PHE A 195 1.36 16.50 -3.30
CA PHE A 195 2.64 15.86 -3.05
C PHE A 195 3.78 16.81 -3.42
N ALA A 196 4.84 16.82 -2.65
CA ALA A 196 6.07 17.56 -2.88
C ALA A 196 7.26 16.58 -2.96
N LEU A 197 7.97 16.57 -4.08
CA LEU A 197 9.15 15.75 -4.30
C LEU A 197 10.37 16.68 -4.44
N ARG A 198 11.41 16.42 -3.67
CA ARG A 198 12.68 17.15 -3.70
C ARG A 198 13.77 16.20 -4.18
N LEU A 199 14.49 16.66 -5.20
CA LEU A 199 15.60 15.97 -5.85
C LEU A 199 16.94 16.50 -5.36
#